data_353888ef9e0f1a561d95f5999e8d432b
#
_entry.id   353888ef9e0f1a561d95f5999e8d432b
#
_cell.length_a   1.000
_cell.length_b   1.000
_cell.length_c   1.000
_cell.angle_alpha   90.00
_cell.angle_beta   90.00
_cell.angle_gamma   90.00
#
_symmetry.space_group_name_H-M   'P 1'
#
loop_
_entity.id
_entity.type
_entity.pdbx_description
1 polymer ?
#
loop_
_entity_poly.entity_id
_entity_poly.type
_entity_poly.pdbx_seq_one_letter_code
_entity_poly.pdbx_strand_id
1 'polypeptide(L)'
;MKKHMGGSSAWPGYEQMAAEAVSPENRFLAAASGGRNCFLTGMAGTGKSTLLRQFIRELAVGQRRRVDITAPTGVAALNVGGMTIHRFCGMLLGPQAGQSNEDYFSVLERDTRRSILAGFNRVRRCEVLVVDEISMLPGRQLDFVEFLFRRLRGRDEPFGGCQVIATGDFLQLPPVRMGDSEPHDWAFQSPAWKSAEFKTLILETVRRQDEPLFVRALAQFRIGHVWGDTARLLQSRVRNFPPANLTRLYTHNVQVDKWNDFQLAGLPGDESVLEATQSGPELQRAFLVKNLLTPATLRLKPGALVSFTVNKNEPGRNAPLFVNGQVGTVEDIRPGLIVVRVQGGETVGVEPFTWRYDAQDPESGAFTQFPLRLAWAMTIHKAQGLTLDAAYLDIRAAREPGQAYVAVSRVRTLAGLFFKDWFKGVHVSPEAIRFYEENCP
;
A
#
# COMPACT_ATOMS: atom_id res chain seq x y z
N MET A 1 2.31 -62.91 36.77
CA MET A 1 2.62 -61.55 37.25
C MET A 1 3.27 -60.77 36.09
N LYS A 2 2.50 -59.94 35.39
CA LYS A 2 3.02 -59.06 34.35
C LYS A 2 2.75 -57.61 34.79
N LYS A 3 3.81 -56.82 34.97
CA LYS A 3 3.74 -55.37 35.21
C LYS A 3 3.58 -54.64 33.87
N HIS A 4 2.51 -53.90 33.73
CA HIS A 4 2.37 -52.87 32.72
C HIS A 4 3.15 -51.64 33.17
N MET A 5 4.09 -51.17 32.35
CA MET A 5 4.59 -49.81 32.33
C MET A 5 4.17 -49.22 31.00
N GLY A 6 3.49 -48.11 31.01
CA GLY A 6 3.13 -47.37 29.85
C GLY A 6 2.35 -46.11 30.23
N GLY A 7 3.05 -45.06 30.50
CA GLY A 7 2.48 -43.74 30.66
C GLY A 7 3.44 -42.72 30.05
N SER A 8 3.31 -42.44 28.76
CA SER A 8 3.96 -41.31 28.15
C SER A 8 3.19 -40.02 28.51
N SER A 9 3.69 -39.30 29.49
CA SER A 9 3.23 -37.95 29.78
C SER A 9 3.79 -37.01 28.72
N ALA A 10 3.02 -36.81 27.64
CA ALA A 10 3.26 -35.66 26.75
C ALA A 10 2.95 -34.39 27.53
N TRP A 11 3.91 -33.51 27.60
CA TRP A 11 3.78 -32.19 28.21
C TRP A 11 2.73 -31.37 27.41
N PRO A 12 1.71 -30.77 28.04
CA PRO A 12 0.64 -30.02 27.35
C PRO A 12 1.12 -28.79 26.57
N GLY A 13 2.35 -28.36 26.74
CA GLY A 13 2.93 -27.21 26.02
C GLY A 13 3.57 -27.55 24.67
N TYR A 14 3.82 -28.83 24.38
CA TYR A 14 4.55 -29.20 23.16
C TYR A 14 3.69 -29.11 21.88
N GLU A 15 2.41 -29.40 21.99
CA GLU A 15 1.46 -29.26 20.85
C GLU A 15 1.15 -27.79 20.52
N GLN A 16 1.06 -26.92 21.53
CA GLN A 16 0.90 -25.48 21.30
C GLN A 16 2.17 -24.84 20.73
N MET A 17 3.37 -25.20 21.22
CA MET A 17 4.64 -24.73 20.63
C MET A 17 4.86 -25.28 19.21
N ALA A 18 4.44 -26.49 18.89
CA ALA A 18 4.53 -27.03 17.53
C ALA A 18 3.52 -26.37 16.58
N ALA A 19 2.32 -26.01 17.05
CA ALA A 19 1.32 -25.29 16.26
C ALA A 19 1.74 -23.82 16.00
N GLU A 20 2.35 -23.14 17.00
CA GLU A 20 2.90 -21.78 16.83
C GLU A 20 4.12 -21.74 15.89
N ALA A 21 4.95 -22.81 15.87
CA ALA A 21 6.10 -22.92 14.99
C ALA A 21 5.75 -23.08 13.50
N VAL A 22 4.48 -23.36 13.17
CA VAL A 22 4.03 -23.67 11.79
C VAL A 22 3.21 -22.52 11.17
N SER A 23 2.83 -21.48 11.92
CA SER A 23 2.04 -20.38 11.35
C SER A 23 2.80 -19.68 10.21
N PRO A 24 2.10 -19.20 9.14
CA PRO A 24 2.73 -18.44 8.06
C PRO A 24 3.52 -17.22 8.57
N GLU A 25 3.00 -16.54 9.60
CA GLU A 25 3.65 -15.41 10.25
C GLU A 25 4.99 -15.81 10.87
N ASN A 26 5.00 -16.87 11.67
CA ASN A 26 6.22 -17.38 12.33
C ASN A 26 7.23 -17.92 11.31
N ARG A 27 6.76 -18.57 10.24
CA ARG A 27 7.63 -19.00 9.12
C ARG A 27 8.28 -17.79 8.42
N PHE A 28 7.55 -16.69 8.24
CA PHE A 28 8.09 -15.45 7.68
C PHE A 28 9.14 -14.87 8.61
N LEU A 29 8.82 -14.65 9.88
CA LEU A 29 9.74 -14.06 10.85
C LEU A 29 11.03 -14.89 10.95
N ALA A 30 10.93 -16.21 11.04
CA ALA A 30 12.09 -17.11 11.10
C ALA A 30 12.96 -17.04 9.83
N ALA A 31 12.36 -17.06 8.64
CA ALA A 31 13.09 -16.99 7.38
C ALA A 31 13.77 -15.64 7.19
N ALA A 32 13.05 -14.56 7.45
CA ALA A 32 13.54 -13.19 7.27
C ALA A 32 14.60 -12.83 8.33
N SER A 33 14.43 -13.21 9.60
CA SER A 33 15.46 -13.02 10.64
C SER A 33 16.70 -13.89 10.40
N GLY A 34 16.54 -15.03 9.72
CA GLY A 34 17.65 -15.88 9.26
C GLY A 34 18.40 -15.35 8.03
N GLY A 35 18.09 -14.14 7.55
CA GLY A 35 18.81 -13.49 6.45
C GLY A 35 18.35 -13.89 5.05
N ARG A 36 17.28 -14.68 4.89
CA ARG A 36 16.76 -15.07 3.58
C ARG A 36 16.01 -13.93 2.90
N ASN A 37 16.12 -13.84 1.58
CA ASN A 37 15.21 -13.03 0.79
C ASN A 37 13.80 -13.64 0.88
N CYS A 38 12.79 -12.79 1.18
CA CYS A 38 11.43 -13.25 1.37
C CYS A 38 10.44 -12.43 0.54
N PHE A 39 9.47 -13.11 -0.06
CA PHE A 39 8.27 -12.50 -0.61
C PHE A 39 7.07 -12.82 0.26
N LEU A 40 6.57 -11.81 0.98
CA LEU A 40 5.39 -11.91 1.82
C LEU A 40 4.16 -11.50 1.01
N THR A 41 3.29 -12.44 0.72
CA THR A 41 2.09 -12.20 -0.09
C THR A 41 0.82 -12.68 0.62
N GLY A 42 -0.31 -12.48 -0.04
CA GLY A 42 -1.64 -12.85 0.44
C GLY A 42 -2.69 -11.85 -0.01
N MET A 43 -3.95 -12.18 0.17
CA MET A 43 -5.09 -11.34 -0.18
C MET A 43 -5.02 -9.95 0.47
N ALA A 44 -5.79 -9.01 -0.05
CA ALA A 44 -6.01 -7.74 0.62
C ALA A 44 -6.55 -7.95 2.04
N GLY A 45 -5.99 -7.23 3.02
CA GLY A 45 -6.48 -7.32 4.41
C GLY A 45 -5.93 -8.48 5.24
N THR A 46 -4.95 -9.26 4.75
CA THR A 46 -4.32 -10.35 5.52
C THR A 46 -3.28 -9.91 6.55
N GLY A 47 -2.97 -8.61 6.62
CA GLY A 47 -2.06 -8.09 7.64
C GLY A 47 -0.59 -8.03 7.23
N LYS A 48 -0.25 -8.13 5.93
CA LYS A 48 1.14 -8.03 5.41
C LYS A 48 1.93 -6.87 6.00
N SER A 49 1.41 -5.65 5.90
CA SER A 49 2.10 -4.46 6.40
C SER A 49 2.21 -4.42 7.94
N THR A 50 1.32 -5.09 8.66
CA THR A 50 1.41 -5.23 10.12
C THR A 50 2.56 -6.16 10.52
N LEU A 51 2.63 -7.34 9.88
CA LEU A 51 3.71 -8.29 10.09
C LEU A 51 5.07 -7.72 9.66
N LEU A 52 5.11 -6.99 8.55
CA LEU A 52 6.30 -6.28 8.11
C LEU A 52 6.81 -5.27 9.16
N ARG A 53 5.92 -4.45 9.74
CA ARG A 53 6.29 -3.51 10.81
C ARG A 53 6.78 -4.22 12.07
N GLN A 54 6.23 -5.38 12.40
CA GLN A 54 6.72 -6.22 13.50
C GLN A 54 8.15 -6.66 13.21
N PHE A 55 8.41 -7.26 12.06
CA PHE A 55 9.73 -7.70 11.63
C PHE A 55 10.76 -6.57 11.66
N ILE A 56 10.43 -5.39 11.12
CA ILE A 56 11.33 -4.22 11.12
C ILE A 56 11.70 -3.82 12.55
N ARG A 57 10.72 -3.81 13.48
CA ARG A 57 10.98 -3.49 14.90
C ARG A 57 11.90 -4.52 15.55
N GLU A 58 11.68 -5.81 15.28
CA GLU A 58 12.52 -6.89 15.82
C GLU A 58 13.96 -6.79 15.33
N LEU A 59 14.18 -6.46 14.04
CA LEU A 59 15.51 -6.25 13.48
C LEU A 59 16.21 -5.03 14.07
N ALA A 60 15.49 -3.91 14.18
CA ALA A 60 16.07 -2.66 14.69
C ALA A 60 16.51 -2.77 16.15
N VAL A 61 15.73 -3.48 16.98
CA VAL A 61 16.00 -3.62 18.43
C VAL A 61 16.94 -4.81 18.70
N GLY A 62 16.67 -5.96 18.08
CA GLY A 62 17.35 -7.23 18.40
C GLY A 62 18.69 -7.42 17.68
N GLN A 63 18.75 -7.15 16.39
CA GLN A 63 19.94 -7.44 15.57
C GLN A 63 20.76 -6.21 15.19
N ARG A 64 20.28 -5.00 15.48
CA ARG A 64 20.91 -3.70 15.12
C ARG A 64 21.25 -3.59 13.63
N ARG A 65 20.51 -4.29 12.76
CA ARG A 65 20.71 -4.22 11.32
C ARG A 65 20.03 -2.98 10.74
N ARG A 66 20.67 -2.39 9.74
CA ARG A 66 20.11 -1.25 9.03
C ARG A 66 19.05 -1.72 8.04
N VAL A 67 17.82 -1.33 8.30
CA VAL A 67 16.66 -1.61 7.45
C VAL A 67 16.25 -0.33 6.72
N ASP A 68 16.25 -0.38 5.39
CA ASP A 68 15.76 0.72 4.56
C ASP A 68 14.43 0.29 3.93
N ILE A 69 13.37 1.08 4.19
CA ILE A 69 11.99 0.78 3.79
C ILE A 69 11.65 1.56 2.54
N THR A 70 11.19 0.86 1.50
CA THR A 70 10.85 1.47 0.22
C THR A 70 9.50 0.99 -0.32
N ALA A 71 8.95 1.75 -1.29
CA ALA A 71 7.80 1.34 -2.06
C ALA A 71 7.86 1.96 -3.47
N PRO A 72 7.12 1.43 -4.46
CA PRO A 72 7.11 1.95 -5.83
C PRO A 72 6.52 3.36 -5.94
N THR A 73 5.53 3.69 -5.11
CA THR A 73 4.81 4.97 -5.17
C THR A 73 5.03 5.81 -3.90
N GLY A 74 4.90 7.13 -4.02
CA GLY A 74 5.02 8.03 -2.87
C GLY A 74 3.97 7.79 -1.80
N VAL A 75 2.74 7.47 -2.21
CA VAL A 75 1.64 7.15 -1.28
C VAL A 75 1.97 5.88 -0.47
N ALA A 76 2.38 4.80 -1.15
CA ALA A 76 2.74 3.55 -0.49
C ALA A 76 3.95 3.75 0.44
N ALA A 77 4.96 4.48 0.00
CA ALA A 77 6.15 4.78 0.78
C ALA A 77 5.82 5.53 2.09
N LEU A 78 4.96 6.54 2.01
CA LEU A 78 4.51 7.29 3.19
C LEU A 78 3.70 6.43 4.17
N ASN A 79 2.88 5.51 3.65
CA ASN A 79 2.07 4.61 4.48
C ASN A 79 2.92 3.63 5.33
N VAL A 80 4.10 3.27 4.84
CA VAL A 80 5.02 2.37 5.56
C VAL A 80 6.13 3.11 6.32
N GLY A 81 6.13 4.44 6.27
CA GLY A 81 7.16 5.26 6.92
C GLY A 81 8.53 5.18 6.22
N GLY A 82 8.52 4.91 4.92
CA GLY A 82 9.71 4.78 4.08
C GLY A 82 9.82 5.86 3.00
N MET A 83 10.57 5.57 1.95
CA MET A 83 10.73 6.43 0.79
C MET A 83 10.48 5.64 -0.50
N THR A 84 10.30 6.34 -1.64
CA THR A 84 10.17 5.63 -2.91
C THR A 84 11.49 4.93 -3.26
N ILE A 85 11.40 3.78 -3.92
CA ILE A 85 12.58 3.04 -4.39
C ILE A 85 13.45 3.91 -5.32
N HIS A 86 12.85 4.77 -6.13
CA HIS A 86 13.55 5.74 -6.97
C HIS A 86 14.42 6.69 -6.13
N ARG A 87 13.83 7.29 -5.10
CA ARG A 87 14.56 8.18 -4.19
C ARG A 87 15.64 7.42 -3.42
N PHE A 88 15.34 6.22 -2.96
CA PHE A 88 16.29 5.39 -2.22
C PHE A 88 17.55 5.12 -3.05
N CYS A 89 17.39 4.71 -4.29
CA CYS A 89 18.48 4.38 -5.22
C CYS A 89 19.13 5.61 -5.89
N GLY A 90 18.51 6.80 -5.78
CA GLY A 90 18.93 7.96 -6.56
C GLY A 90 18.55 7.86 -8.04
N MET A 91 17.58 7.01 -8.38
CA MET A 91 17.04 6.91 -9.73
C MET A 91 16.17 8.12 -10.07
N LEU A 92 16.13 8.49 -11.36
CA LEU A 92 15.17 9.45 -11.89
C LEU A 92 13.83 8.75 -12.21
N LEU A 93 13.60 8.49 -13.51
CA LEU A 93 12.42 7.75 -13.98
C LEU A 93 12.65 6.22 -14.04
N GLY A 94 13.89 5.79 -13.82
CA GLY A 94 14.33 4.41 -14.08
C GLY A 94 14.70 4.18 -15.56
N PRO A 95 15.31 3.00 -15.86
CA PRO A 95 15.65 2.66 -17.24
C PRO A 95 14.40 2.56 -18.11
N GLN A 96 14.51 3.05 -19.34
CA GLN A 96 13.45 2.99 -20.33
C GLN A 96 13.45 1.62 -21.05
N ALA A 97 12.37 1.29 -21.75
CA ALA A 97 12.31 0.08 -22.55
C ALA A 97 13.46 0.06 -23.57
N GLY A 98 14.21 -1.06 -23.62
CA GLY A 98 15.36 -1.22 -24.49
C GLY A 98 16.66 -0.52 -24.05
N GLN A 99 16.65 0.22 -22.92
CA GLN A 99 17.85 0.82 -22.35
C GLN A 99 18.56 -0.19 -21.45
N SER A 100 19.89 -0.38 -21.63
CA SER A 100 20.67 -1.25 -20.74
C SER A 100 20.85 -0.61 -19.34
N ASN A 101 21.08 -1.44 -18.33
CA ASN A 101 21.38 -0.97 -16.99
C ASN A 101 22.68 -0.17 -16.92
N GLU A 102 23.69 -0.56 -17.71
CA GLU A 102 24.97 0.12 -17.83
C GLU A 102 24.81 1.52 -18.44
N ASP A 103 24.04 1.64 -19.52
CA ASP A 103 23.80 2.94 -20.17
C ASP A 103 23.06 3.89 -19.22
N TYR A 104 22.02 3.39 -18.55
CA TYR A 104 21.28 4.21 -17.59
C TYR A 104 22.14 4.60 -16.38
N PHE A 105 22.96 3.68 -15.87
CA PHE A 105 23.91 3.96 -14.79
C PHE A 105 24.94 5.02 -15.18
N SER A 106 25.48 4.95 -16.42
CA SER A 106 26.42 5.94 -16.93
C SER A 106 25.84 7.36 -16.97
N VAL A 107 24.53 7.49 -17.21
CA VAL A 107 23.84 8.79 -17.10
C VAL A 107 23.78 9.27 -15.65
N LEU A 108 23.45 8.37 -14.70
CA LEU A 108 23.38 8.71 -13.29
C LEU A 108 24.78 9.03 -12.70
N GLU A 109 25.81 8.29 -13.11
CA GLU A 109 27.19 8.47 -12.61
C GLU A 109 27.76 9.84 -12.98
N ARG A 110 27.39 10.38 -14.15
CA ARG A 110 27.78 11.74 -14.60
C ARG A 110 26.98 12.85 -13.93
N ASP A 111 25.89 12.50 -13.27
CA ASP A 111 25.00 13.45 -12.62
C ASP A 111 25.48 13.76 -11.20
N THR A 112 25.90 14.99 -10.97
CA THR A 112 26.45 15.46 -9.70
C THR A 112 25.39 15.89 -8.68
N ARG A 113 24.11 15.69 -8.97
CA ARG A 113 23.04 16.05 -8.03
C ARG A 113 23.18 15.32 -6.71
N ARG A 114 23.11 16.08 -5.62
CA ARG A 114 23.20 15.54 -4.26
C ARG A 114 22.24 14.37 -3.98
N SER A 115 21.06 14.42 -4.59
CA SER A 115 20.05 13.36 -4.41
C SER A 115 20.49 12.01 -4.96
N ILE A 116 21.22 11.98 -6.09
CA ILE A 116 21.76 10.77 -6.72
C ILE A 116 22.89 10.22 -5.86
N LEU A 117 23.86 11.08 -5.50
CA LEU A 117 24.98 10.69 -4.64
C LEU A 117 24.50 10.17 -3.27
N ALA A 118 23.50 10.79 -2.68
CA ALA A 118 22.87 10.32 -1.45
C ALA A 118 22.21 8.94 -1.65
N GLY A 119 21.58 8.69 -2.82
CA GLY A 119 21.05 7.39 -3.20
C GLY A 119 22.14 6.32 -3.24
N PHE A 120 23.22 6.57 -3.95
CA PHE A 120 24.36 5.66 -4.03
C PHE A 120 24.94 5.33 -2.65
N ASN A 121 25.03 6.33 -1.76
CA ASN A 121 25.48 6.10 -0.38
C ASN A 121 24.50 5.26 0.45
N ARG A 122 23.18 5.41 0.24
CA ARG A 122 22.18 4.54 0.88
C ARG A 122 22.35 3.10 0.44
N VAL A 123 22.44 2.86 -0.88
CA VAL A 123 22.64 1.53 -1.46
C VAL A 123 23.89 0.84 -0.90
N ARG A 124 25.02 1.56 -0.81
CA ARG A 124 26.28 0.99 -0.24
C ARG A 124 26.11 0.52 1.19
N ARG A 125 25.29 1.20 2.01
CA ARG A 125 25.13 0.95 3.45
C ARG A 125 23.92 0.10 3.80
N CYS A 126 23.05 -0.19 2.84
CA CYS A 126 21.83 -0.96 3.09
C CYS A 126 22.16 -2.42 3.40
N GLU A 127 21.63 -2.94 4.50
CA GLU A 127 21.79 -4.35 4.89
C GLU A 127 20.53 -5.15 4.63
N VAL A 128 19.37 -4.52 4.81
CA VAL A 128 18.05 -5.08 4.52
C VAL A 128 17.24 -4.07 3.73
N LEU A 129 16.92 -4.39 2.49
CA LEU A 129 16.02 -3.61 1.65
C LEU A 129 14.60 -4.17 1.75
N VAL A 130 13.68 -3.36 2.23
CA VAL A 130 12.25 -3.67 2.19
C VAL A 130 11.61 -2.97 0.99
N VAL A 131 10.83 -3.72 0.19
CA VAL A 131 10.04 -3.18 -0.93
C VAL A 131 8.58 -3.56 -0.71
N ASP A 132 7.78 -2.62 -0.19
CA ASP A 132 6.34 -2.82 -0.03
C ASP A 132 5.60 -2.52 -1.34
N GLU A 133 4.42 -3.14 -1.54
CA GLU A 133 3.60 -3.03 -2.76
C GLU A 133 4.40 -3.36 -4.04
N ILE A 134 5.23 -4.41 -4.00
CA ILE A 134 6.12 -4.82 -5.10
C ILE A 134 5.38 -5.06 -6.43
N SER A 135 4.07 -5.37 -6.39
CA SER A 135 3.26 -5.57 -7.58
C SER A 135 3.23 -4.37 -8.53
N MET A 136 3.46 -3.17 -7.99
CA MET A 136 3.51 -1.93 -8.78
C MET A 136 4.91 -1.55 -9.26
N LEU A 137 5.95 -2.31 -8.91
CA LEU A 137 7.33 -2.06 -9.35
C LEU A 137 7.57 -2.75 -10.70
N PRO A 138 7.94 -2.01 -11.77
CA PRO A 138 8.33 -2.62 -13.03
C PRO A 138 9.54 -3.53 -12.89
N GLY A 139 9.55 -4.66 -13.60
CA GLY A 139 10.63 -5.64 -13.57
C GLY A 139 11.98 -5.03 -13.96
N ARG A 140 12.03 -4.22 -15.03
CA ARG A 140 13.24 -3.49 -15.44
C ARG A 140 13.80 -2.56 -14.36
N GLN A 141 12.92 -1.99 -13.51
CA GLN A 141 13.40 -1.18 -12.39
C GLN A 141 13.96 -2.04 -11.27
N LEU A 142 13.38 -3.22 -11.02
CA LEU A 142 13.95 -4.18 -10.07
C LEU A 142 15.31 -4.69 -10.55
N ASP A 143 15.45 -4.96 -11.86
CA ASP A 143 16.73 -5.35 -12.48
C ASP A 143 17.79 -4.26 -12.33
N PHE A 144 17.40 -3.00 -12.50
CA PHE A 144 18.33 -1.91 -12.28
C PHE A 144 18.70 -1.73 -10.80
N VAL A 145 17.77 -1.91 -9.88
CA VAL A 145 18.06 -1.89 -8.43
C VAL A 145 19.09 -2.97 -8.09
N GLU A 146 18.87 -4.19 -8.55
CA GLU A 146 19.80 -5.32 -8.34
C GLU A 146 21.19 -5.02 -8.92
N PHE A 147 21.24 -4.58 -10.17
CA PHE A 147 22.48 -4.15 -10.83
C PHE A 147 23.19 -3.06 -10.03
N LEU A 148 22.48 -2.03 -9.59
CA LEU A 148 23.03 -0.91 -8.82
C LEU A 148 23.65 -1.39 -7.49
N PHE A 149 22.99 -2.32 -6.80
CA PHE A 149 23.51 -2.90 -5.56
C PHE A 149 24.81 -3.66 -5.82
N ARG A 150 24.88 -4.54 -6.84
CA ARG A 150 26.13 -5.24 -7.18
C ARG A 150 27.24 -4.26 -7.55
N ARG A 151 26.94 -3.30 -8.43
CA ARG A 151 27.90 -2.30 -8.91
C ARG A 151 28.49 -1.46 -7.79
N LEU A 152 27.65 -0.92 -6.92
CA LEU A 152 28.08 0.00 -5.86
C LEU A 152 28.73 -0.69 -4.66
N ARG A 153 28.42 -1.97 -4.44
CA ARG A 153 28.97 -2.75 -3.33
C ARG A 153 30.17 -3.60 -3.74
N GLY A 154 30.42 -3.71 -5.06
CA GLY A 154 31.54 -4.51 -5.61
C GLY A 154 31.41 -6.01 -5.31
N ARG A 155 30.16 -6.54 -5.33
CA ARG A 155 29.87 -7.95 -5.06
C ARG A 155 28.96 -8.51 -6.12
N ASP A 156 29.26 -9.74 -6.59
CA ASP A 156 28.48 -10.40 -7.65
C ASP A 156 27.26 -11.18 -7.13
N GLU A 157 27.12 -11.31 -5.81
CA GLU A 157 25.93 -11.94 -5.21
C GLU A 157 24.66 -11.12 -5.55
N PRO A 158 23.49 -11.75 -5.61
CA PRO A 158 22.22 -11.05 -5.82
C PRO A 158 22.07 -9.88 -4.87
N PHE A 159 21.68 -8.72 -5.41
CA PHE A 159 21.61 -7.44 -4.68
C PHE A 159 22.90 -7.10 -3.91
N GLY A 160 24.07 -7.51 -4.42
CA GLY A 160 25.37 -7.28 -3.76
C GLY A 160 25.42 -7.80 -2.33
N GLY A 161 24.73 -8.91 -2.03
CA GLY A 161 24.62 -9.51 -0.70
C GLY A 161 23.73 -8.74 0.28
N CYS A 162 22.88 -7.80 -0.20
CA CYS A 162 21.82 -7.18 0.60
C CYS A 162 20.62 -8.10 0.68
N GLN A 163 20.08 -8.30 1.88
CA GLN A 163 18.83 -9.04 2.04
C GLN A 163 17.66 -8.21 1.50
N VAL A 164 16.75 -8.85 0.75
CA VAL A 164 15.55 -8.20 0.20
C VAL A 164 14.28 -8.82 0.78
N ILE A 165 13.42 -7.99 1.32
CA ILE A 165 12.08 -8.36 1.78
C ILE A 165 11.07 -7.66 0.88
N ALA A 166 10.45 -8.40 -0.02
CA ALA A 166 9.37 -7.91 -0.87
C ALA A 166 8.01 -8.21 -0.24
N THR A 167 7.08 -7.25 -0.27
CA THR A 167 5.69 -7.50 0.11
C THR A 167 4.73 -7.00 -0.96
N GLY A 168 3.60 -7.70 -1.13
CA GLY A 168 2.59 -7.28 -2.11
C GLY A 168 1.63 -8.40 -2.49
N ASP A 169 0.83 -8.10 -3.51
CA ASP A 169 -0.11 -9.05 -4.11
C ASP A 169 -0.20 -8.79 -5.61
N PHE A 170 0.38 -9.67 -6.42
CA PHE A 170 0.41 -9.53 -7.89
C PHE A 170 -0.98 -9.64 -8.55
N LEU A 171 -2.02 -10.03 -7.82
CA LEU A 171 -3.41 -9.99 -8.28
C LEU A 171 -4.13 -8.68 -7.88
N GLN A 172 -3.40 -7.70 -7.31
CA GLN A 172 -3.83 -6.31 -7.16
C GLN A 172 -3.33 -5.47 -8.35
N LEU A 173 -3.08 -4.17 -8.13
CA LEU A 173 -2.67 -3.28 -9.23
C LEU A 173 -1.29 -3.64 -9.78
N PRO A 174 -1.16 -3.74 -11.12
CA PRO A 174 0.10 -3.98 -11.80
C PRO A 174 0.98 -2.74 -11.86
N PRO A 175 2.23 -2.86 -12.35
CA PRO A 175 3.06 -1.73 -12.74
C PRO A 175 2.36 -0.88 -13.81
N VAL A 176 2.53 0.45 -13.73
CA VAL A 176 1.99 1.37 -14.74
C VAL A 176 2.67 1.10 -16.09
N ARG A 177 1.87 0.92 -17.14
CA ARG A 177 2.35 0.77 -18.51
C ARG A 177 2.76 2.11 -19.10
N MET A 178 3.80 2.13 -19.91
CA MET A 178 4.22 3.34 -20.64
C MET A 178 3.33 3.61 -21.88
N GLY A 179 2.65 2.59 -22.38
CA GLY A 179 1.69 2.67 -23.49
C GLY A 179 0.62 1.59 -23.37
N ASP A 180 -0.57 1.84 -23.92
CA ASP A 180 -1.72 0.93 -23.79
C ASP A 180 -1.51 -0.45 -24.44
N SER A 181 -0.63 -0.53 -25.43
CA SER A 181 -0.30 -1.77 -26.16
C SER A 181 0.85 -2.58 -25.53
N GLU A 182 1.57 -2.02 -24.56
CA GLU A 182 2.67 -2.74 -23.91
C GLU A 182 2.16 -3.73 -22.87
N PRO A 183 2.79 -4.94 -22.75
CA PRO A 183 2.49 -5.85 -21.66
C PRO A 183 2.93 -5.23 -20.32
N HIS A 184 2.35 -5.71 -19.21
CA HIS A 184 2.81 -5.33 -17.89
C HIS A 184 4.20 -5.91 -17.63
N ASP A 185 5.11 -5.05 -17.19
CA ASP A 185 6.49 -5.40 -16.84
C ASP A 185 6.54 -5.86 -15.36
N TRP A 186 6.18 -7.12 -15.13
CA TRP A 186 6.06 -7.68 -13.79
C TRP A 186 7.41 -7.92 -13.11
N ALA A 187 7.56 -7.51 -11.85
CA ALA A 187 8.76 -7.75 -11.05
C ALA A 187 9.14 -9.25 -10.98
N PHE A 188 8.16 -10.16 -10.86
CA PHE A 188 8.41 -11.60 -10.77
C PHE A 188 8.93 -12.23 -12.07
N GLN A 189 8.82 -11.55 -13.20
CA GLN A 189 9.35 -12.01 -14.49
C GLN A 189 10.82 -11.60 -14.69
N SER A 190 11.31 -10.63 -13.89
CA SER A 190 12.65 -10.07 -14.05
C SER A 190 13.76 -11.06 -13.69
N PRO A 191 14.95 -10.97 -14.32
CA PRO A 191 16.15 -11.67 -13.91
C PRO A 191 16.51 -11.46 -12.43
N ALA A 192 16.37 -10.22 -11.92
CA ALA A 192 16.63 -9.88 -10.53
C ALA A 192 15.75 -10.64 -9.55
N TRP A 193 14.47 -10.81 -9.88
CA TRP A 193 13.56 -11.62 -9.06
C TRP A 193 14.00 -13.08 -8.98
N LYS A 194 14.36 -13.65 -10.14
CA LYS A 194 14.79 -15.05 -10.24
C LYS A 194 16.10 -15.29 -9.49
N SER A 195 17.07 -14.39 -9.64
CA SER A 195 18.38 -14.52 -8.96
C SER A 195 18.30 -14.33 -7.45
N ALA A 196 17.31 -13.56 -6.96
CA ALA A 196 17.08 -13.33 -5.53
C ALA A 196 16.61 -14.58 -4.77
N GLU A 197 16.09 -15.59 -5.46
CA GLU A 197 15.58 -16.84 -4.85
C GLU A 197 14.62 -16.59 -3.67
N PHE A 198 13.65 -15.72 -3.89
CA PHE A 198 12.70 -15.34 -2.84
C PHE A 198 11.98 -16.55 -2.25
N LYS A 199 12.05 -16.72 -0.93
CA LYS A 199 11.14 -17.60 -0.22
C LYS A 199 9.75 -16.96 -0.17
N THR A 200 8.82 -17.50 -0.94
CA THR A 200 7.42 -17.04 -0.94
C THR A 200 6.69 -17.54 0.30
N LEU A 201 6.01 -16.62 0.99
CA LEU A 201 5.23 -16.89 2.20
C LEU A 201 3.85 -16.22 2.06
N ILE A 202 2.79 -17.01 2.20
CA ILE A 202 1.43 -16.56 1.98
C ILE A 202 0.72 -16.40 3.31
N LEU A 203 0.13 -15.22 3.54
CA LEU A 203 -0.82 -15.01 4.61
C LEU A 203 -2.22 -15.36 4.12
N GLU A 204 -2.83 -16.37 4.70
CA GLU A 204 -4.12 -16.92 4.29
C GLU A 204 -5.29 -16.24 5.01
N THR A 205 -5.09 -15.87 6.29
CA THR A 205 -6.16 -15.31 7.12
C THR A 205 -6.43 -13.86 6.80
N VAL A 206 -7.61 -13.56 6.27
CA VAL A 206 -8.09 -12.19 6.07
C VAL A 206 -8.53 -11.61 7.42
N ARG A 207 -7.98 -10.44 7.77
CA ARG A 207 -8.25 -9.74 9.05
C ARG A 207 -9.12 -8.49 8.89
N ARG A 208 -9.34 -8.04 7.66
CA ARG A 208 -10.13 -6.85 7.35
C ARG A 208 -11.62 -7.13 7.33
N GLN A 209 -12.01 -8.30 6.84
CA GLN A 209 -13.39 -8.76 6.72
C GLN A 209 -13.60 -9.97 7.62
N ASP A 210 -14.72 -9.94 8.38
CA ASP A 210 -15.07 -11.01 9.32
C ASP A 210 -16.18 -11.94 8.80
N GLU A 211 -16.81 -11.59 7.65
CA GLU A 211 -17.91 -12.34 7.06
C GLU A 211 -17.37 -13.46 6.14
N PRO A 212 -17.49 -14.76 6.48
CA PRO A 212 -16.88 -15.85 5.71
C PRO A 212 -17.36 -15.91 4.25
N LEU A 213 -18.64 -15.63 3.99
CA LEU A 213 -19.20 -15.60 2.64
C LEU A 213 -18.60 -14.46 1.80
N PHE A 214 -18.38 -13.30 2.40
CA PHE A 214 -17.78 -12.17 1.71
C PHE A 214 -16.30 -12.42 1.44
N VAL A 215 -15.56 -12.96 2.40
CA VAL A 215 -14.14 -13.37 2.23
C VAL A 215 -14.01 -14.38 1.10
N ARG A 216 -14.88 -15.40 1.05
CA ARG A 216 -14.90 -16.38 -0.04
C ARG A 216 -15.19 -15.74 -1.39
N ALA A 217 -16.17 -14.81 -1.44
CA ALA A 217 -16.48 -14.08 -2.66
C ALA A 217 -15.30 -13.22 -3.13
N LEU A 218 -14.58 -12.55 -2.21
CA LEU A 218 -13.38 -11.79 -2.53
C LEU A 218 -12.25 -12.67 -3.07
N ALA A 219 -12.06 -13.87 -2.49
CA ALA A 219 -11.07 -14.82 -2.98
C ALA A 219 -11.36 -15.24 -4.44
N GLN A 220 -12.62 -15.55 -4.75
CA GLN A 220 -13.03 -15.88 -6.11
C GLN A 220 -12.93 -14.68 -7.06
N PHE A 221 -13.33 -13.50 -6.60
CA PHE A 221 -13.26 -12.26 -7.38
C PHE A 221 -11.80 -11.91 -7.75
N ARG A 222 -10.86 -12.15 -6.83
CA ARG A 222 -9.43 -11.91 -7.01
C ARG A 222 -8.86 -12.65 -8.21
N ILE A 223 -9.34 -13.86 -8.49
CA ILE A 223 -8.91 -14.72 -9.61
C ILE A 223 -9.86 -14.67 -10.81
N GLY A 224 -10.81 -13.74 -10.83
CA GLY A 224 -11.73 -13.54 -11.95
C GLY A 224 -12.96 -14.47 -11.94
N HIS A 225 -13.15 -15.28 -10.91
CA HIS A 225 -14.28 -16.21 -10.79
C HIS A 225 -15.54 -15.47 -10.30
N VAL A 226 -16.29 -14.85 -11.21
CA VAL A 226 -17.45 -13.98 -10.90
C VAL A 226 -18.74 -14.59 -11.46
N TRP A 227 -18.98 -15.85 -11.15
CA TRP A 227 -20.21 -16.60 -11.53
C TRP A 227 -20.79 -17.37 -10.34
N GLY A 228 -21.91 -18.04 -10.57
CA GLY A 228 -22.59 -18.85 -9.56
C GLY A 228 -23.00 -18.05 -8.33
N ASP A 229 -22.68 -18.55 -7.16
CA ASP A 229 -23.03 -17.94 -5.87
C ASP A 229 -22.34 -16.61 -5.64
N THR A 230 -21.07 -16.48 -6.05
CA THR A 230 -20.33 -15.23 -5.97
C THR A 230 -20.99 -14.13 -6.77
N ALA A 231 -21.39 -14.42 -8.00
CA ALA A 231 -22.13 -13.46 -8.82
C ALA A 231 -23.44 -13.06 -8.16
N ARG A 232 -24.25 -14.02 -7.70
CA ARG A 232 -25.53 -13.74 -7.02
C ARG A 232 -25.34 -12.87 -5.77
N LEU A 233 -24.35 -13.21 -4.94
CA LEU A 233 -24.04 -12.45 -3.73
C LEU A 233 -23.68 -11.00 -4.06
N LEU A 234 -22.77 -10.78 -5.00
CA LEU A 234 -22.31 -9.44 -5.37
C LEU A 234 -23.39 -8.64 -6.13
N GLN A 235 -24.17 -9.29 -7.02
CA GLN A 235 -25.31 -8.67 -7.72
C GLN A 235 -26.35 -8.16 -6.74
N SER A 236 -26.58 -8.83 -5.62
CA SER A 236 -27.50 -8.37 -4.58
C SER A 236 -27.12 -7.00 -4.00
N ARG A 237 -25.89 -6.54 -4.26
CA ARG A 237 -25.37 -5.24 -3.82
C ARG A 237 -25.47 -4.13 -4.87
N VAL A 238 -26.05 -4.40 -6.03
CA VAL A 238 -26.30 -3.37 -7.05
C VAL A 238 -27.43 -2.45 -6.58
N ARG A 239 -27.21 -1.14 -6.63
CA ARG A 239 -28.16 -0.11 -6.22
C ARG A 239 -28.08 1.09 -7.16
N ASN A 240 -29.20 1.48 -7.77
CA ASN A 240 -29.27 2.70 -8.56
C ASN A 240 -29.14 3.97 -7.69
N PHE A 241 -29.66 3.90 -6.49
CA PHE A 241 -29.63 4.99 -5.50
C PHE A 241 -28.95 4.49 -4.22
N PRO A 242 -27.65 4.75 -4.06
CA PRO A 242 -26.93 4.38 -2.85
C PRO A 242 -27.38 5.26 -1.68
N PRO A 243 -27.17 4.82 -0.42
CA PRO A 243 -27.30 5.68 0.74
C PRO A 243 -26.53 6.99 0.59
N ALA A 244 -27.02 8.07 1.22
CA ALA A 244 -26.31 9.35 1.22
C ALA A 244 -24.95 9.24 1.92
N ASN A 245 -24.03 10.13 1.58
CA ASN A 245 -22.70 10.25 2.20
C ASN A 245 -21.81 9.02 2.10
N LEU A 246 -21.97 8.20 1.04
CA LEU A 246 -21.04 7.14 0.73
C LEU A 246 -19.87 7.64 -0.12
N THR A 247 -18.67 7.16 0.22
CA THR A 247 -17.51 7.33 -0.65
C THR A 247 -17.71 6.57 -1.96
N ARG A 248 -17.53 7.27 -3.09
CA ARG A 248 -17.57 6.67 -4.43
C ARG A 248 -16.17 6.32 -4.89
N LEU A 249 -15.97 5.12 -5.41
CA LEU A 249 -14.71 4.71 -6.03
C LEU A 249 -14.85 4.74 -7.54
N TYR A 250 -13.98 5.53 -8.18
CA TYR A 250 -13.89 5.68 -9.63
C TYR A 250 -12.53 5.25 -10.15
N THR A 251 -12.45 4.99 -11.44
CA THR A 251 -11.20 4.63 -12.13
C THR A 251 -10.33 5.85 -12.46
N HIS A 252 -10.92 7.05 -12.65
CA HIS A 252 -10.24 8.25 -13.14
C HIS A 252 -10.47 9.48 -12.26
N ASN A 253 -9.43 10.34 -12.13
CA ASN A 253 -9.49 11.56 -11.31
C ASN A 253 -10.60 12.54 -11.78
N VAL A 254 -10.82 12.69 -13.08
CA VAL A 254 -11.83 13.62 -13.63
C VAL A 254 -13.24 13.35 -13.04
N GLN A 255 -13.60 12.10 -12.84
CA GLN A 255 -14.89 11.73 -12.23
C GLN A 255 -14.90 12.04 -10.73
N VAL A 256 -13.78 11.85 -10.06
CA VAL A 256 -13.60 12.15 -8.64
C VAL A 256 -13.74 13.63 -8.40
N ASP A 257 -13.01 14.47 -9.15
CA ASP A 257 -12.99 15.92 -8.98
C ASP A 257 -14.39 16.50 -9.23
N LYS A 258 -15.01 16.14 -10.36
CA LYS A 258 -16.39 16.56 -10.66
C LYS A 258 -17.40 16.20 -9.58
N TRP A 259 -17.28 14.99 -9.00
CA TRP A 259 -18.22 14.56 -7.96
C TRP A 259 -17.98 15.30 -6.65
N ASN A 260 -16.74 15.45 -6.23
CA ASN A 260 -16.38 16.17 -5.02
C ASN A 260 -16.78 17.66 -5.12
N ASP A 261 -16.50 18.32 -6.24
CA ASP A 261 -16.89 19.72 -6.48
C ASP A 261 -18.41 19.89 -6.47
N PHE A 262 -19.14 18.99 -7.11
CA PHE A 262 -20.60 19.01 -7.13
C PHE A 262 -21.20 18.89 -5.70
N GLN A 263 -20.67 17.97 -4.90
CA GLN A 263 -21.15 17.76 -3.53
C GLN A 263 -20.80 18.96 -2.63
N LEU A 264 -19.58 19.50 -2.76
CA LEU A 264 -19.13 20.67 -2.00
C LEU A 264 -19.98 21.93 -2.33
N ALA A 265 -20.25 22.13 -3.61
CA ALA A 265 -21.09 23.24 -4.07
C ALA A 265 -22.52 23.15 -3.54
N GLY A 266 -23.05 21.93 -3.38
CA GLY A 266 -24.40 21.68 -2.83
C GLY A 266 -24.55 21.93 -1.34
N LEU A 267 -23.46 22.08 -0.58
CA LEU A 267 -23.53 22.39 0.84
C LEU A 267 -23.82 23.90 1.08
N PRO A 268 -24.62 24.22 2.12
CA PRO A 268 -24.88 25.60 2.51
C PRO A 268 -23.62 26.26 3.10
N GLY A 269 -23.62 27.59 3.13
CA GLY A 269 -22.58 28.42 3.74
C GLY A 269 -21.37 28.68 2.83
N ASP A 270 -20.47 29.52 3.34
CA ASP A 270 -19.28 29.94 2.63
C ASP A 270 -18.21 28.86 2.62
N GLU A 271 -17.46 28.81 1.52
CA GLU A 271 -16.37 27.89 1.33
C GLU A 271 -15.08 28.40 1.98
N SER A 272 -14.47 27.60 2.85
CA SER A 272 -13.15 27.85 3.41
C SER A 272 -12.09 27.27 2.46
N VAL A 273 -11.19 28.11 1.98
CA VAL A 273 -10.04 27.73 1.15
C VAL A 273 -8.79 27.79 1.98
N LEU A 274 -8.16 26.65 2.18
CA LEU A 274 -7.00 26.49 3.06
C LEU A 274 -5.79 26.10 2.23
N GLU A 275 -4.83 27.02 2.11
CA GLU A 275 -3.61 26.81 1.33
C GLU A 275 -2.52 26.14 2.18
N ALA A 276 -1.84 25.16 1.60
CA ALA A 276 -0.71 24.51 2.24
C ALA A 276 0.50 25.47 2.32
N THR A 277 1.17 25.47 3.47
CA THR A 277 2.47 26.12 3.59
C THR A 277 3.56 25.16 3.13
N GLN A 278 4.47 25.66 2.30
CA GLN A 278 5.56 24.87 1.73
C GLN A 278 6.90 25.55 1.98
N SER A 279 7.93 24.76 2.33
CA SER A 279 9.30 25.26 2.54
C SER A 279 10.36 24.29 2.02
N GLY A 280 11.60 24.75 1.88
CA GLY A 280 12.74 23.96 1.41
C GLY A 280 12.85 23.86 -0.14
N PRO A 281 13.71 22.98 -0.66
CA PRO A 281 14.04 22.90 -2.08
C PRO A 281 12.84 22.60 -2.98
N GLU A 282 12.74 23.26 -4.13
CA GLU A 282 11.61 23.20 -5.06
C GLU A 282 11.27 21.78 -5.53
N LEU A 283 12.26 20.99 -5.94
CA LEU A 283 12.04 19.62 -6.39
C LEU A 283 11.44 18.73 -5.29
N GLN A 284 11.82 18.95 -4.04
CA GLN A 284 11.30 18.21 -2.90
C GLN A 284 9.87 18.62 -2.58
N ARG A 285 9.55 19.93 -2.66
CA ARG A 285 8.18 20.44 -2.51
C ARG A 285 7.26 19.89 -3.60
N ALA A 286 7.70 19.95 -4.87
CA ALA A 286 6.96 19.40 -6.00
C ALA A 286 6.69 17.89 -5.84
N PHE A 287 7.67 17.15 -5.33
CA PHE A 287 7.49 15.74 -5.01
C PHE A 287 6.38 15.54 -3.96
N LEU A 288 6.41 16.31 -2.86
CA LEU A 288 5.39 16.20 -1.81
C LEU A 288 4.00 16.52 -2.36
N VAL A 289 3.84 17.64 -3.06
CA VAL A 289 2.56 18.03 -3.69
C VAL A 289 2.01 16.95 -4.62
N LYS A 290 2.87 16.32 -5.41
CA LYS A 290 2.46 15.26 -6.36
C LYS A 290 2.04 13.97 -5.66
N ASN A 291 2.68 13.61 -4.54
CA ASN A 291 2.56 12.28 -3.94
C ASN A 291 1.75 12.25 -2.64
N LEU A 292 1.46 13.39 -2.02
CA LEU A 292 0.58 13.44 -0.86
C LEU A 292 -0.88 13.23 -1.27
N LEU A 293 -1.64 12.56 -0.40
CA LEU A 293 -3.08 12.42 -0.57
C LEU A 293 -3.83 13.72 -0.23
N THR A 294 -3.24 14.55 0.61
CA THR A 294 -3.76 15.87 1.00
C THR A 294 -3.49 16.88 -0.10
N PRO A 295 -4.51 17.61 -0.59
CA PRO A 295 -4.34 18.61 -1.64
C PRO A 295 -3.60 19.85 -1.11
N ALA A 296 -2.89 20.56 -2.01
CA ALA A 296 -2.25 21.84 -1.67
C ALA A 296 -3.29 22.90 -1.32
N THR A 297 -4.36 22.95 -2.08
CA THR A 297 -5.53 23.79 -1.81
C THR A 297 -6.66 22.92 -1.31
N LEU A 298 -6.95 22.99 -0.01
CA LEU A 298 -8.02 22.23 0.63
C LEU A 298 -9.27 23.11 0.74
N ARG A 299 -10.33 22.74 0.02
CA ARG A 299 -11.61 23.45 -0.01
C ARG A 299 -12.62 22.69 0.84
N LEU A 300 -13.22 23.36 1.81
CA LEU A 300 -14.16 22.74 2.77
C LEU A 300 -15.31 23.66 3.10
N LYS A 301 -16.43 23.02 3.53
CA LYS A 301 -17.55 23.68 4.20
C LYS A 301 -17.97 22.81 5.40
N PRO A 302 -18.63 23.36 6.42
CA PRO A 302 -19.35 22.53 7.39
C PRO A 302 -20.31 21.59 6.66
N GLY A 303 -20.37 20.31 7.09
CA GLY A 303 -21.09 19.25 6.38
C GLY A 303 -20.25 18.50 5.33
N ALA A 304 -19.05 18.96 4.99
CA ALA A 304 -18.20 18.28 4.01
C ALA A 304 -17.76 16.89 4.51
N LEU A 305 -17.92 15.88 3.63
CA LEU A 305 -17.39 14.54 3.87
C LEU A 305 -15.91 14.54 3.58
N VAL A 306 -15.10 14.17 4.57
CA VAL A 306 -13.63 14.15 4.48
C VAL A 306 -13.06 12.81 4.89
N SER A 307 -11.84 12.52 4.42
CA SER A 307 -11.05 11.38 4.85
C SER A 307 -9.71 11.85 5.39
N PHE A 308 -9.29 11.26 6.50
CA PHE A 308 -7.97 11.49 7.07
C PHE A 308 -6.89 10.90 6.17
N THR A 309 -5.74 11.57 6.09
CA THR A 309 -4.63 11.17 5.21
C THR A 309 -3.39 10.70 5.98
N VAL A 310 -3.46 10.70 7.31
CA VAL A 310 -2.43 10.19 8.23
C VAL A 310 -3.05 9.41 9.38
N ASN A 311 -2.22 8.65 10.10
CA ASN A 311 -2.57 8.09 11.41
C ASN A 311 -2.11 9.05 12.49
N LYS A 312 -2.96 9.36 13.46
CA LYS A 312 -2.60 10.15 14.65
C LYS A 312 -2.85 9.33 15.91
N ASN A 313 -1.78 9.09 16.66
CA ASN A 313 -1.87 8.52 18.01
C ASN A 313 -1.88 9.67 19.03
N GLU A 314 -2.56 9.46 20.13
CA GLU A 314 -2.57 10.39 21.25
C GLU A 314 -1.98 9.70 22.48
N PRO A 315 -1.05 10.36 23.21
CA PRO A 315 -0.50 9.80 24.44
C PRO A 315 -1.61 9.45 25.44
N GLY A 316 -1.56 8.22 25.98
CA GLY A 316 -2.57 7.75 26.96
C GLY A 316 -3.83 7.11 26.35
N ARG A 317 -4.02 7.10 25.03
CA ARG A 317 -5.06 6.32 24.36
C ARG A 317 -4.54 4.97 23.89
N ASN A 318 -5.33 3.91 24.12
CA ASN A 318 -5.01 2.56 23.60
C ASN A 318 -5.30 2.41 22.09
N ALA A 319 -6.08 3.34 21.51
CA ALA A 319 -6.41 3.38 20.08
C ALA A 319 -5.96 4.70 19.45
N PRO A 320 -5.64 4.73 18.15
CA PRO A 320 -5.38 5.97 17.43
C PRO A 320 -6.52 6.97 17.57
N LEU A 321 -6.22 8.26 17.59
CA LEU A 321 -7.22 9.33 17.55
C LEU A 321 -8.00 9.28 16.22
N PHE A 322 -7.26 9.06 15.12
CA PHE A 322 -7.81 8.74 13.80
C PHE A 322 -6.79 7.98 12.96
N VAL A 323 -7.27 7.28 11.96
CA VAL A 323 -6.43 6.49 11.04
C VAL A 323 -6.58 6.95 9.60
N ASN A 324 -5.51 6.75 8.81
CA ASN A 324 -5.54 7.04 7.36
C ASN A 324 -6.67 6.27 6.68
N GLY A 325 -7.48 6.98 5.90
CA GLY A 325 -8.66 6.44 5.21
C GLY A 325 -9.95 6.48 6.02
N GLN A 326 -9.89 6.74 7.32
CA GLN A 326 -11.10 6.95 8.11
C GLN A 326 -11.88 8.14 7.57
N VAL A 327 -13.20 8.02 7.53
CA VAL A 327 -14.09 9.03 6.98
C VAL A 327 -14.81 9.74 8.12
N GLY A 328 -15.06 11.04 7.96
CA GLY A 328 -15.80 11.85 8.89
C GLY A 328 -16.48 13.03 8.19
N THR A 329 -17.32 13.75 8.93
CA THR A 329 -18.02 14.95 8.45
C THR A 329 -17.48 16.18 9.18
N VAL A 330 -17.11 17.21 8.44
CA VAL A 330 -16.68 18.50 9.01
C VAL A 330 -17.85 19.14 9.77
N GLU A 331 -17.66 19.45 11.04
CA GLU A 331 -18.64 20.16 11.85
C GLU A 331 -18.35 21.65 11.93
N ASP A 332 -17.07 22.00 12.07
CA ASP A 332 -16.67 23.39 12.25
C ASP A 332 -15.25 23.61 11.70
N ILE A 333 -14.99 24.83 11.23
CA ILE A 333 -13.69 25.24 10.66
C ILE A 333 -13.27 26.52 11.36
N ARG A 334 -12.17 26.45 12.12
CA ARG A 334 -11.56 27.56 12.85
C ARG A 334 -10.13 27.78 12.41
N PRO A 335 -9.55 28.95 12.65
CA PRO A 335 -8.14 29.17 12.43
C PRO A 335 -7.28 28.12 13.17
N GLY A 336 -6.53 27.32 12.42
CA GLY A 336 -5.64 26.27 12.98
C GLY A 336 -6.35 24.99 13.46
N LEU A 337 -7.68 24.87 13.39
CA LEU A 337 -8.41 23.71 13.89
C LEU A 337 -9.63 23.38 13.03
N ILE A 338 -9.73 22.17 12.54
CA ILE A 338 -10.95 21.65 11.90
C ILE A 338 -11.56 20.60 12.81
N VAL A 339 -12.86 20.75 13.11
CA VAL A 339 -13.61 19.80 13.93
C VAL A 339 -14.31 18.81 13.02
N VAL A 340 -14.02 17.51 13.19
CA VAL A 340 -14.54 16.43 12.34
C VAL A 340 -15.26 15.40 13.21
N ARG A 341 -16.52 15.11 12.90
CA ARG A 341 -17.25 13.98 13.49
C ARG A 341 -16.94 12.72 12.68
N VAL A 342 -16.29 11.75 13.33
CA VAL A 342 -15.99 10.46 12.73
C VAL A 342 -17.18 9.50 12.83
N GLN A 343 -17.16 8.44 12.03
CA GLN A 343 -18.12 7.36 12.17
C GLN A 343 -18.03 6.77 13.59
N GLY A 344 -19.17 6.58 14.24
CA GLY A 344 -19.23 6.25 15.68
C GLY A 344 -19.63 7.43 16.57
N GLY A 345 -19.70 8.65 16.00
CA GLY A 345 -20.23 9.85 16.66
C GLY A 345 -19.23 10.65 17.48
N GLU A 346 -18.00 10.15 17.62
CA GLU A 346 -16.91 10.91 18.28
C GLU A 346 -16.51 12.11 17.45
N THR A 347 -16.22 13.23 18.10
CA THR A 347 -15.75 14.45 17.46
C THR A 347 -14.26 14.63 17.74
N VAL A 348 -13.48 14.89 16.67
CA VAL A 348 -12.03 14.99 16.71
C VAL A 348 -11.57 16.36 16.22
N GLY A 349 -10.68 17.00 16.97
CA GLY A 349 -9.95 18.19 16.54
C GLY A 349 -8.78 17.84 15.64
N VAL A 350 -8.74 18.42 14.45
CA VAL A 350 -7.69 18.19 13.44
C VAL A 350 -6.86 19.45 13.30
N GLU A 351 -5.59 19.34 13.60
CA GLU A 351 -4.60 20.41 13.43
C GLU A 351 -3.81 20.21 12.13
N PRO A 352 -3.14 21.25 11.58
CA PRO A 352 -2.20 21.09 10.49
C PRO A 352 -1.10 20.07 10.81
N PHE A 353 -0.75 19.26 9.81
CA PHE A 353 0.31 18.28 9.88
C PHE A 353 1.41 18.63 8.88
N THR A 354 2.66 18.46 9.28
CA THR A 354 3.82 18.72 8.43
C THR A 354 4.41 17.42 7.92
N TRP A 355 4.32 17.21 6.60
CA TRP A 355 5.07 16.16 5.91
C TRP A 355 6.44 16.70 5.51
N ARG A 356 7.47 15.91 5.75
CA ARG A 356 8.84 16.23 5.31
C ARG A 356 9.30 15.26 4.24
N TYR A 357 10.02 15.79 3.27
CA TYR A 357 10.65 14.97 2.24
C TYR A 357 11.68 14.00 2.85
N ASP A 358 12.45 14.47 3.85
CA ASP A 358 13.31 13.67 4.68
C ASP A 358 13.02 14.00 6.15
N ALA A 359 12.51 13.00 6.90
CA ALA A 359 12.16 13.20 8.30
C ALA A 359 13.39 13.45 9.22
N GLN A 360 14.59 13.05 8.77
CA GLN A 360 15.83 13.22 9.51
C GLN A 360 16.58 14.53 9.19
N ASP A 361 16.16 15.23 8.11
CA ASP A 361 16.76 16.49 7.67
C ASP A 361 15.78 17.66 7.90
N PRO A 362 16.02 18.53 8.89
CA PRO A 362 15.18 19.69 9.17
C PRO A 362 15.07 20.68 8.00
N GLU A 363 16.10 20.76 7.15
CA GLU A 363 16.17 21.65 5.99
C GLU A 363 15.54 21.04 4.74
N SER A 364 15.06 19.77 4.82
CA SER A 364 14.39 19.11 3.71
C SER A 364 13.08 19.80 3.36
N GLY A 365 12.61 19.57 2.12
CA GLY A 365 11.31 20.05 1.68
C GLY A 365 10.21 19.67 2.65
N ALA A 366 9.37 20.62 3.02
CA ALA A 366 8.25 20.42 3.91
C ALA A 366 6.94 20.92 3.27
N PHE A 367 5.85 20.27 3.65
CA PHE A 367 4.49 20.59 3.22
C PHE A 367 3.59 20.51 4.46
N THR A 368 2.97 21.60 4.84
CA THR A 368 2.09 21.70 6.01
C THR A 368 0.67 22.02 5.56
N GLN A 369 -0.26 21.14 5.90
CA GLN A 369 -1.68 21.27 5.61
C GLN A 369 -2.49 20.45 6.63
N PHE A 370 -3.78 20.71 6.76
CA PHE A 370 -4.66 19.79 7.48
C PHE A 370 -4.64 18.41 6.82
N PRO A 371 -4.46 17.33 7.56
CA PRO A 371 -4.34 15.97 7.00
C PRO A 371 -5.70 15.41 6.57
N LEU A 372 -6.40 16.17 5.74
CA LEU A 372 -7.74 15.89 5.25
C LEU A 372 -7.82 16.03 3.71
N ARG A 373 -8.79 15.34 3.13
CA ARG A 373 -9.22 15.52 1.74
C ARG A 373 -10.72 15.27 1.63
N LEU A 374 -11.36 15.80 0.61
CA LEU A 374 -12.74 15.44 0.31
C LEU A 374 -12.88 13.94 0.05
N ALA A 375 -13.96 13.35 0.53
CA ALA A 375 -14.15 11.89 0.55
C ALA A 375 -15.48 11.42 -0.05
N TRP A 376 -16.25 12.26 -0.71
CA TRP A 376 -17.40 11.78 -1.48
C TRP A 376 -17.01 10.95 -2.68
N ALA A 377 -15.79 11.19 -3.21
CA ALA A 377 -15.20 10.33 -4.24
C ALA A 377 -13.68 10.25 -4.11
N MET A 378 -13.13 9.11 -4.53
CA MET A 378 -11.68 8.92 -4.71
C MET A 378 -11.41 7.90 -5.83
N THR A 379 -10.17 7.87 -6.35
CA THR A 379 -9.80 6.84 -7.31
C THR A 379 -9.49 5.52 -6.61
N ILE A 380 -9.69 4.40 -7.33
CA ILE A 380 -9.35 3.06 -6.85
C ILE A 380 -7.86 2.99 -6.46
N HIS A 381 -6.97 3.62 -7.23
CA HIS A 381 -5.54 3.69 -6.91
C HIS A 381 -5.26 4.37 -5.57
N LYS A 382 -5.93 5.51 -5.31
CA LYS A 382 -5.78 6.23 -4.03
C LYS A 382 -6.46 5.53 -2.86
N ALA A 383 -7.37 4.59 -3.14
CA ALA A 383 -8.01 3.75 -2.13
C ALA A 383 -7.17 2.52 -1.77
N GLN A 384 -6.11 2.19 -2.53
CA GLN A 384 -5.22 1.08 -2.20
C GLN A 384 -4.62 1.27 -0.80
N GLY A 385 -4.57 0.20 -0.01
CA GLY A 385 -4.15 0.25 1.39
C GLY A 385 -5.21 0.72 2.38
N LEU A 386 -6.25 1.46 1.95
CA LEU A 386 -7.30 1.95 2.83
C LEU A 386 -8.31 0.85 3.21
N THR A 387 -9.07 1.12 4.28
CA THR A 387 -10.25 0.33 4.67
C THR A 387 -11.43 1.29 4.78
N LEU A 388 -12.53 0.97 4.11
CA LEU A 388 -13.76 1.75 4.09
C LEU A 388 -14.88 0.93 4.73
N ASP A 389 -15.68 1.53 5.60
CA ASP A 389 -16.84 0.85 6.17
C ASP A 389 -17.93 0.64 5.12
N ALA A 390 -18.09 1.62 4.21
CA ALA A 390 -18.97 1.49 3.06
C ALA A 390 -18.46 2.27 1.85
N ALA A 391 -18.78 1.78 0.64
CA ALA A 391 -18.42 2.42 -0.61
C ALA A 391 -19.39 2.10 -1.75
N TYR A 392 -19.53 3.06 -2.68
CA TYR A 392 -20.27 2.90 -3.92
C TYR A 392 -19.31 2.82 -5.11
N LEU A 393 -19.32 1.68 -5.79
CA LEU A 393 -18.32 1.34 -6.79
C LEU A 393 -18.86 1.50 -8.20
N ASP A 394 -18.20 2.32 -9.04
CA ASP A 394 -18.37 2.33 -10.49
C ASP A 394 -17.13 1.70 -11.13
N ILE A 395 -17.14 0.36 -11.23
CA ILE A 395 -15.98 -0.43 -11.70
C ILE A 395 -16.11 -0.91 -13.14
N ARG A 396 -17.14 -0.51 -13.88
CA ARG A 396 -17.32 -0.92 -15.30
C ARG A 396 -16.18 -0.45 -16.20
N ALA A 397 -15.54 0.64 -15.86
CA ALA A 397 -14.38 1.18 -16.57
C ALA A 397 -13.04 0.67 -16.04
N ALA A 398 -13.04 -0.30 -15.10
CA ALA A 398 -11.82 -0.91 -14.58
C ALA A 398 -11.23 -1.84 -15.66
N ARG A 399 -10.18 -1.37 -16.34
CA ARG A 399 -9.50 -2.08 -17.42
C ARG A 399 -8.19 -2.72 -16.99
N GLU A 400 -7.56 -2.18 -15.94
CA GLU A 400 -6.32 -2.73 -15.43
C GLU A 400 -6.58 -4.02 -14.64
N PRO A 401 -5.74 -5.05 -14.81
CA PRO A 401 -5.83 -6.27 -14.01
C PRO A 401 -5.84 -5.94 -12.52
N GLY A 402 -6.69 -6.63 -11.75
CA GLY A 402 -6.80 -6.46 -10.30
C GLY A 402 -7.47 -5.16 -9.83
N GLN A 403 -7.70 -4.17 -10.71
CA GLN A 403 -8.27 -2.87 -10.33
C GLN A 403 -9.66 -3.01 -9.67
N ALA A 404 -10.53 -3.82 -10.26
CA ALA A 404 -11.84 -4.10 -9.69
C ALA A 404 -11.74 -4.82 -8.34
N TYR A 405 -10.82 -5.79 -8.22
CA TYR A 405 -10.56 -6.47 -6.95
C TYR A 405 -10.07 -5.52 -5.87
N VAL A 406 -9.14 -4.61 -6.21
CA VAL A 406 -8.69 -3.57 -5.26
C VAL A 406 -9.87 -2.78 -4.75
N ALA A 407 -10.81 -2.33 -5.62
CA ALA A 407 -11.97 -1.56 -5.20
C ALA A 407 -12.87 -2.33 -4.22
N VAL A 408 -13.27 -3.56 -4.57
CA VAL A 408 -14.18 -4.37 -3.75
C VAL A 408 -13.56 -4.75 -2.41
N SER A 409 -12.27 -5.07 -2.41
CA SER A 409 -11.53 -5.45 -1.20
C SER A 409 -11.27 -4.31 -0.21
N ARG A 410 -11.60 -3.05 -0.58
CA ARG A 410 -11.51 -1.90 0.37
C ARG A 410 -12.59 -1.94 1.42
N VAL A 411 -13.77 -2.50 1.11
CA VAL A 411 -14.94 -2.46 1.98
C VAL A 411 -14.85 -3.55 3.04
N ARG A 412 -15.18 -3.18 4.28
CA ARG A 412 -15.07 -4.07 5.45
C ARG A 412 -16.14 -5.15 5.46
N THR A 413 -17.38 -4.81 5.10
CA THR A 413 -18.53 -5.72 5.16
C THR A 413 -19.28 -5.78 3.84
N LEU A 414 -19.94 -6.90 3.59
CA LEU A 414 -20.84 -7.02 2.43
C LEU A 414 -21.98 -5.99 2.50
N ALA A 415 -22.48 -5.68 3.68
CA ALA A 415 -23.54 -4.69 3.88
C ALA A 415 -23.11 -3.28 3.43
N GLY A 416 -21.83 -2.92 3.61
CA GLY A 416 -21.27 -1.64 3.19
C GLY A 416 -20.89 -1.57 1.71
N LEU A 417 -20.94 -2.68 0.98
CA LEU A 417 -20.59 -2.74 -0.43
C LEU A 417 -21.79 -2.40 -1.31
N PHE A 418 -21.62 -1.45 -2.23
CA PHE A 418 -22.65 -1.07 -3.20
C PHE A 418 -22.02 -0.92 -4.58
N PHE A 419 -22.67 -1.49 -5.61
CA PHE A 419 -22.30 -1.30 -7.01
C PHE A 419 -23.31 -0.40 -7.70
N LYS A 420 -22.81 0.44 -8.60
CA LYS A 420 -23.65 1.26 -9.47
C LYS A 420 -24.41 0.39 -10.48
N ASP A 421 -23.68 -0.51 -11.10
CA ASP A 421 -24.19 -1.44 -12.09
C ASP A 421 -23.47 -2.79 -11.97
N TRP A 422 -24.09 -3.84 -12.51
CA TRP A 422 -23.42 -5.12 -12.65
C TRP A 422 -22.48 -5.12 -13.86
N PHE A 423 -21.37 -5.81 -13.73
CA PHE A 423 -20.35 -6.00 -14.76
C PHE A 423 -20.27 -7.49 -15.17
N LYS A 424 -19.88 -7.75 -16.42
CA LYS A 424 -19.86 -9.12 -16.98
C LYS A 424 -18.60 -9.92 -16.63
N GLY A 425 -17.57 -9.28 -16.07
CA GLY A 425 -16.31 -9.91 -15.74
C GLY A 425 -15.33 -8.92 -15.12
N VAL A 426 -14.23 -9.43 -14.59
CA VAL A 426 -13.12 -8.65 -14.04
C VAL A 426 -11.85 -8.98 -14.80
N HIS A 427 -11.01 -7.97 -15.01
CA HIS A 427 -9.70 -8.15 -15.61
C HIS A 427 -8.73 -8.67 -14.56
N VAL A 428 -8.10 -9.80 -14.84
CA VAL A 428 -7.06 -10.42 -14.03
C VAL A 428 -5.89 -10.77 -14.94
N SER A 429 -4.66 -10.66 -14.45
CA SER A 429 -3.48 -11.07 -15.22
C SER A 429 -3.32 -12.59 -15.21
N PRO A 430 -3.32 -13.25 -16.38
CA PRO A 430 -3.01 -14.67 -16.47
C PRO A 430 -1.60 -15.00 -15.99
N GLU A 431 -0.64 -14.09 -16.19
CA GLU A 431 0.74 -14.25 -15.75
C GLU A 431 0.83 -14.25 -14.22
N ALA A 432 0.07 -13.36 -13.56
CA ALA A 432 0.02 -13.30 -12.10
C ALA A 432 -0.68 -14.54 -11.50
N ILE A 433 -1.75 -15.04 -12.13
CA ILE A 433 -2.38 -16.31 -11.72
C ILE A 433 -1.37 -17.45 -11.79
N ARG A 434 -0.69 -17.59 -12.94
CA ARG A 434 0.30 -18.65 -13.15
C ARG A 434 1.45 -18.57 -12.16
N PHE A 435 1.92 -17.35 -11.86
CA PHE A 435 2.93 -17.15 -10.81
C PHE A 435 2.51 -17.75 -9.47
N TYR A 436 1.26 -17.54 -9.04
CA TYR A 436 0.76 -18.10 -7.79
C TYR A 436 0.58 -19.61 -7.85
N GLU A 437 0.13 -20.17 -8.95
CA GLU A 437 0.00 -21.61 -9.15
C GLU A 437 1.36 -22.33 -9.07
N GLU A 438 2.41 -21.73 -9.61
CA GLU A 438 3.77 -22.28 -9.63
C GLU A 438 4.54 -22.11 -8.31
N ASN A 439 4.32 -21.00 -7.59
CA ASN A 439 5.13 -20.63 -6.43
C ASN A 439 4.42 -20.77 -5.09
N CYS A 440 3.14 -21.12 -5.11
CA CYS A 440 2.26 -21.15 -3.95
C CYS A 440 1.30 -22.35 -4.03
N PRO A 441 1.83 -23.59 -4.11
CA PRO A 441 1.02 -24.82 -4.21
C PRO A 441 0.14 -25.07 -2.97
#